data_3fc8acd7e1036167406cb8b19a76a239
#
_entry.id   3fc8acd7e1036167406cb8b19a76a239
#
_cell.length_a   1.000
_cell.length_b   1.000
_cell.length_c   1.000
_cell.angle_alpha   90.00
_cell.angle_beta   90.00
_cell.angle_gamma   90.00
#
_symmetry.space_group_name_H-M   'P 1'
#
loop_
_entity.id
_entity.type
_entity.pdbx_description
1 polymer ?
#
loop_
_entity_poly.entity_id
_entity_poly.type
_entity_poly.pdbx_seq_one_letter_code
_entity_poly.pdbx_strand_id
1 'polypeptide(L)'
;MPIKYESELRVNDLQIDLNEFAHEYVTRIVLCAVSMLKGGADVKELSFNLEGNKPDLVINHKTVPLSAFPKDALVGTFTGMVSSLRGVDKVKRLQIRMKAV
;
A
#
# COMPACT_ATOMS: atom_id res chain seq x y z
N MET A 1 -0.53 20.64 10.28
CA MET A 1 0.78 20.07 9.92
C MET A 1 0.56 18.76 9.21
N PRO A 2 1.17 18.57 8.06
CA PRO A 2 1.05 17.27 7.41
C PRO A 2 1.77 16.21 8.25
N ILE A 3 1.10 15.08 8.43
CA ILE A 3 1.70 13.96 9.12
C ILE A 3 2.70 13.32 8.16
N LYS A 4 3.92 13.08 8.63
CA LYS A 4 4.92 12.38 7.84
C LYS A 4 4.79 10.89 8.06
N TYR A 5 5.11 10.13 7.03
CA TYR A 5 5.06 8.68 7.09
C TYR A 5 6.39 8.09 6.68
N GLU A 6 6.76 6.98 7.31
CA GLU A 6 7.79 6.10 6.81
C GLU A 6 7.08 5.03 6.01
N SER A 7 7.48 4.87 4.75
CA SER A 7 6.85 3.92 3.84
C SER A 7 7.89 2.94 3.32
N GLU A 8 7.57 1.66 3.38
CA GLU A 8 8.40 0.60 2.85
C GLU A 8 7.62 -0.17 1.81
N LEU A 9 8.32 -0.59 0.77
CA LEU A 9 7.73 -1.34 -0.32
C LEU A 9 8.60 -2.53 -0.65
N ARG A 10 7.99 -3.71 -0.69
CA ARG A 10 8.63 -4.94 -1.14
C ARG A 10 7.83 -5.53 -2.28
N VAL A 11 8.52 -5.88 -3.34
CA VAL A 11 7.90 -6.55 -4.48
C VAL A 11 8.67 -7.84 -4.73
N ASN A 12 7.94 -8.96 -4.74
CA ASN A 12 8.52 -10.29 -4.92
C ASN A 12 9.68 -10.55 -3.96
N ASP A 13 9.47 -10.13 -2.69
CA ASP A 13 10.41 -10.30 -1.58
C ASP A 13 11.66 -9.43 -1.68
N LEU A 14 11.74 -8.52 -2.64
CA LEU A 14 12.83 -7.57 -2.77
C LEU A 14 12.38 -6.18 -2.31
N GLN A 15 13.17 -5.59 -1.44
CA GLN A 15 12.89 -4.22 -1.00
C GLN A 15 13.19 -3.26 -2.13
N ILE A 16 12.23 -2.38 -2.42
CA ILE A 16 12.36 -1.38 -3.45
C ILE A 16 12.81 -0.07 -2.82
N ASP A 17 13.92 0.48 -3.31
CA ASP A 17 14.40 1.77 -2.84
C ASP A 17 13.49 2.87 -3.36
N LEU A 18 12.97 3.67 -2.44
CA LEU A 18 12.09 4.78 -2.77
C LEU A 18 12.87 6.08 -2.63
N ASN A 19 13.10 6.76 -3.75
CA ASN A 19 13.62 8.11 -3.69
C ASN A 19 12.53 9.05 -3.16
N GLU A 20 12.85 10.32 -2.98
CA GLU A 20 11.92 11.28 -2.40
C GLU A 20 10.58 11.34 -3.14
N PHE A 21 10.64 11.38 -4.47
CA PHE A 21 9.42 11.42 -5.28
C PHE A 21 8.62 10.14 -5.16
N ALA A 22 9.28 8.98 -5.29
CA ALA A 22 8.59 7.69 -5.22
C ALA A 22 7.99 7.46 -3.83
N HIS A 23 8.67 7.89 -2.78
CA HIS A 23 8.16 7.80 -1.42
C HIS A 23 6.87 8.59 -1.26
N GLU A 24 6.85 9.84 -1.73
CA GLU A 24 5.64 10.67 -1.72
C GLU A 24 4.53 10.05 -2.55
N TYR A 25 4.86 9.57 -3.73
CA TYR A 25 3.90 8.97 -4.64
C TYR A 25 3.22 7.76 -4.01
N VAL A 26 4.00 6.82 -3.49
CA VAL A 26 3.46 5.62 -2.85
C VAL A 26 2.62 5.99 -1.64
N THR A 27 3.15 6.87 -0.77
CA THR A 27 2.46 7.26 0.45
C THR A 27 1.10 7.89 0.16
N ARG A 28 1.05 8.84 -0.77
CA ARG A 28 -0.19 9.53 -1.10
C ARG A 28 -1.20 8.63 -1.79
N ILE A 29 -0.76 7.79 -2.71
CA ILE A 29 -1.66 6.87 -3.40
C ILE A 29 -2.30 5.90 -2.41
N VAL A 30 -1.49 5.31 -1.53
CA VAL A 30 -2.00 4.36 -0.54
C VAL A 30 -2.99 5.02 0.41
N LEU A 31 -2.63 6.19 0.96
CA LEU A 31 -3.52 6.89 1.88
C LEU A 31 -4.82 7.31 1.21
N CYS A 32 -4.76 7.78 -0.03
CA CYS A 32 -5.95 8.16 -0.77
C CYS A 32 -6.84 6.94 -1.01
N ALA A 33 -6.25 5.84 -1.44
CA ALA A 33 -7.02 4.65 -1.75
C ALA A 33 -7.74 4.08 -0.51
N VAL A 34 -7.07 4.04 0.64
CA VAL A 34 -7.69 3.47 1.84
C VAL A 34 -8.62 4.47 2.55
N SER A 35 -8.53 5.76 2.25
CA SER A 35 -9.37 6.76 2.90
C SER A 35 -10.86 6.54 2.66
N MET A 36 -11.21 5.84 1.59
CA MET A 36 -12.60 5.52 1.28
C MET A 36 -13.12 4.30 2.03
N LEU A 37 -12.26 3.61 2.73
CA LEU A 37 -12.62 2.41 3.47
C LEU A 37 -12.92 2.76 4.92
N LYS A 38 -13.77 1.94 5.55
CA LYS A 38 -14.06 2.09 6.97
C LYS A 38 -12.78 1.86 7.76
N GLY A 39 -12.41 2.83 8.59
CA GLY A 39 -11.16 2.77 9.36
C GLY A 39 -9.96 3.33 8.66
N GLY A 40 -10.11 3.82 7.40
CA GLY A 40 -8.98 4.32 6.62
C GLY A 40 -8.78 5.84 6.68
N ALA A 41 -9.55 6.55 7.49
CA ALA A 41 -9.48 8.02 7.52
C ALA A 41 -8.34 8.55 8.38
N ASP A 42 -7.92 7.82 9.41
CA ASP A 42 -6.88 8.26 10.33
C ASP A 42 -5.84 7.15 10.47
N VAL A 43 -4.98 7.05 9.48
CA VAL A 43 -4.00 5.97 9.40
C VAL A 43 -2.75 6.34 10.18
N LYS A 44 -2.43 5.57 11.22
CA LYS A 44 -1.18 5.69 11.96
C LYS A 44 -0.22 4.59 11.58
N GLU A 45 -0.73 3.38 11.35
CA GLU A 45 0.05 2.27 10.83
C GLU A 45 -0.79 1.54 9.80
N LEU A 46 -0.13 1.07 8.75
CA LEU A 46 -0.80 0.32 7.69
C LEU A 46 0.11 -0.79 7.20
N SER A 47 -0.48 -1.94 6.96
CA SER A 47 0.19 -3.07 6.35
C SER A 47 -0.72 -3.64 5.27
N PHE A 48 -0.21 -3.72 4.05
CA PHE A 48 -0.92 -4.35 2.94
C PHE A 48 -0.05 -5.44 2.38
N ASN A 49 -0.58 -6.65 2.37
CA ASN A 49 0.13 -7.81 1.82
C ASN A 49 -0.72 -8.42 0.73
N LEU A 50 -0.14 -8.59 -0.44
CA LEU A 50 -0.81 -9.23 -1.57
C LEU A 50 0.01 -10.44 -1.99
N GLU A 51 -0.62 -11.59 -2.03
CA GLU A 51 -0.02 -12.79 -2.55
C GLU A 51 -0.95 -13.36 -3.62
N GLY A 52 -0.48 -13.32 -4.87
CA GLY A 52 -1.33 -13.65 -5.99
C GLY A 52 -2.52 -12.70 -6.07
N ASN A 53 -3.70 -13.20 -5.78
CA ASN A 53 -4.95 -12.45 -5.82
C ASN A 53 -5.58 -12.28 -4.44
N LYS A 54 -4.81 -12.54 -3.38
CA LYS A 54 -5.31 -12.52 -2.01
C LYS A 54 -4.70 -11.35 -1.25
N PRO A 55 -5.42 -10.23 -1.11
CA PRO A 55 -4.96 -9.08 -0.34
C PRO A 55 -5.31 -9.22 1.14
N ASP A 56 -4.45 -8.68 1.97
CA ASP A 56 -4.66 -8.59 3.40
C ASP A 56 -4.29 -7.18 3.85
N LEU A 57 -5.26 -6.45 4.39
CA LEU A 57 -5.08 -5.06 4.79
C LEU A 57 -5.32 -4.92 6.29
N VAL A 58 -4.33 -4.35 6.97
CA VAL A 58 -4.41 -4.05 8.41
C VAL A 58 -4.15 -2.57 8.59
N ILE A 59 -5.06 -1.88 9.24
CA ILE A 59 -4.93 -0.45 9.55
C ILE A 59 -5.07 -0.27 11.04
N ASN A 60 -4.07 0.36 11.67
CA ASN A 60 -4.06 0.63 13.10
C ASN A 60 -4.32 -0.63 13.92
N HIS A 61 -3.63 -1.72 13.53
CA HIS A 61 -3.69 -3.04 14.19
C HIS A 61 -5.04 -3.75 14.05
N LYS A 62 -5.90 -3.28 13.15
CA LYS A 62 -7.19 -3.93 12.90
C LYS A 62 -7.27 -4.39 11.47
N THR A 63 -7.65 -5.64 11.27
CA THR A 63 -7.86 -6.19 9.95
C THR A 63 -9.07 -5.51 9.30
N VAL A 64 -8.90 -5.04 8.08
CA VAL A 64 -9.97 -4.39 7.32
C VAL A 64 -10.54 -5.41 6.34
N PRO A 65 -11.80 -5.79 6.49
CA PRO A 65 -12.41 -6.73 5.54
C PRO A 65 -12.60 -6.06 4.18
N LEU A 66 -12.27 -6.79 3.12
CA LEU A 66 -12.38 -6.28 1.76
C LEU A 66 -13.42 -7.11 1.01
N SER A 67 -14.53 -6.48 0.65
CA SER A 67 -15.53 -7.10 -0.22
C SER A 67 -15.09 -6.99 -1.68
N ALA A 68 -15.86 -7.58 -2.59
CA ALA A 68 -15.44 -7.80 -3.98
C ALA A 68 -14.90 -6.55 -4.69
N PHE A 69 -15.66 -5.47 -4.70
CA PHE A 69 -15.22 -4.27 -5.44
C PHE A 69 -14.05 -3.56 -4.77
N PRO A 70 -14.06 -3.26 -3.46
CA PRO A 70 -12.90 -2.67 -2.81
C PRO A 70 -11.64 -3.53 -2.92
N LYS A 71 -11.79 -4.85 -2.84
CA LYS A 71 -10.67 -5.77 -3.03
C LYS A 71 -10.03 -5.58 -4.39
N ASP A 72 -10.83 -5.65 -5.45
CA ASP A 72 -10.33 -5.53 -6.81
C ASP A 72 -9.74 -4.14 -7.08
N ALA A 73 -10.37 -3.11 -6.53
CA ALA A 73 -9.90 -1.74 -6.68
C ALA A 73 -8.53 -1.55 -6.04
N LEU A 74 -8.33 -2.04 -4.82
CA LEU A 74 -7.04 -1.91 -4.15
C LEU A 74 -5.95 -2.73 -4.84
N VAL A 75 -6.26 -3.96 -5.23
CA VAL A 75 -5.29 -4.81 -5.93
C VAL A 75 -4.86 -4.14 -7.23
N GLY A 76 -5.81 -3.65 -8.02
CA GLY A 76 -5.51 -2.99 -9.28
C GLY A 76 -4.72 -1.71 -9.09
N THR A 77 -5.15 -0.87 -8.15
CA THR A 77 -4.48 0.41 -7.88
C THR A 77 -3.05 0.20 -7.41
N PHE A 78 -2.84 -0.67 -6.44
CA PHE A 78 -1.51 -0.85 -5.87
C PHE A 78 -0.57 -1.59 -6.82
N THR A 79 -1.08 -2.57 -7.56
CA THR A 79 -0.28 -3.27 -8.57
C THR A 79 0.13 -2.31 -9.69
N GLY A 80 -0.80 -1.49 -10.15
CA GLY A 80 -0.49 -0.48 -11.16
C GLY A 80 0.50 0.56 -10.68
N MET A 81 0.35 1.00 -9.43
CA MET A 81 1.27 1.94 -8.82
C MET A 81 2.71 1.40 -8.83
N VAL A 82 2.91 0.18 -8.32
CA VAL A 82 4.26 -0.36 -8.22
C VAL A 82 4.83 -0.74 -9.58
N SER A 83 3.98 -1.09 -10.53
CA SER A 83 4.44 -1.44 -11.88
C SER A 83 5.04 -0.26 -12.62
N SER A 84 4.74 0.96 -12.20
CA SER A 84 5.33 2.16 -12.81
C SER A 84 6.71 2.50 -12.24
N LEU A 85 7.14 1.82 -11.18
CA LEU A 85 8.43 2.09 -10.55
C LEU A 85 9.55 1.33 -11.25
N ARG A 86 10.76 1.93 -11.23
CA ARG A 86 11.93 1.29 -11.82
C ARG A 86 12.30 0.02 -11.09
N GLY A 87 12.71 -0.98 -11.85
CA GLY A 87 13.16 -2.24 -11.28
C GLY A 87 12.04 -3.18 -10.89
N VAL A 88 10.79 -2.78 -11.11
CA VAL A 88 9.64 -3.62 -10.83
C VAL A 88 9.21 -4.31 -12.13
N ASP A 89 9.26 -5.63 -12.11
CA ASP A 89 8.79 -6.46 -13.20
C ASP A 89 7.43 -7.04 -12.82
N LYS A 90 7.17 -8.26 -13.15
CA LYS A 90 5.89 -8.92 -12.87
C LYS A 90 5.66 -9.03 -11.36
N VAL A 91 4.56 -8.49 -10.86
CA VAL A 91 4.26 -8.49 -9.43
C VAL A 91 3.56 -9.79 -9.06
N LYS A 92 4.21 -10.62 -8.25
CA LYS A 92 3.64 -11.84 -7.70
C LYS A 92 3.28 -11.67 -6.23
N ARG A 93 4.11 -10.93 -5.50
CA ARG A 93 3.87 -10.58 -4.11
C ARG A 93 4.12 -9.10 -3.92
N LEU A 94 3.30 -8.47 -3.12
CA LEU A 94 3.44 -7.05 -2.83
C LEU A 94 3.24 -6.84 -1.34
N GLN A 95 4.18 -6.13 -0.71
CA GLN A 95 4.07 -5.76 0.69
C GLN A 95 4.29 -4.26 0.81
N ILE A 96 3.32 -3.59 1.41
CA ILE A 96 3.40 -2.16 1.70
C ILE A 96 3.28 -1.98 3.20
N ARG A 97 4.20 -1.25 3.79
CA ARG A 97 4.14 -0.89 5.20
C ARG A 97 4.30 0.61 5.33
N MET A 98 3.43 1.20 6.12
CA MET A 98 3.49 2.62 6.40
C MET A 98 3.28 2.86 7.89
N LYS A 99 4.02 3.83 8.41
CA LYS A 99 3.91 4.21 9.81
C LYS A 99 4.03 5.72 9.93
N ALA A 100 3.10 6.34 10.65
CA ALA A 100 3.19 7.77 10.95
C ALA A 100 4.35 8.04 11.89
N VAL A 101 5.09 9.08 11.58
CA VAL A 101 6.28 9.45 12.35
C VAL A 101 5.98 10.63 13.26
#